data_370864243de4941a8c65dee863ee8844
#
_entry.id   370864243de4941a8c65dee863ee8844
#
_cell.length_a   1.000
_cell.length_b   1.000
_cell.length_c   1.000
_cell.angle_alpha   90.00
_cell.angle_beta   90.00
_cell.angle_gamma   90.00
#
_symmetry.space_group_name_H-M   'P 1'
#
loop_
_entity.id
_entity.type
_entity.pdbx_description
1 polymer ?
#
loop_
_entity_poly.entity_id
_entity_poly.type
_entity_poly.pdbx_seq_one_letter_code
_entity_poly.pdbx_strand_id
1 'polypeptide(L)'
;MRIAILGATGLVGQKLIALLQRHKQWEIAELSASPKKHSLRYESACFWQEPLMAMPESVQDLTIRSIEEIESDIVVSCLPTSVAFSAETACLSSGKIVFSNSGAYRMHESVPILIPEVNSDHI
;
A
#
# COMPACT_ATOMS: atom_id res chain seq x y z
N MET A 1 -13.99 4.75 1.65
CA MET A 1 -13.50 3.57 0.86
C MET A 1 -12.39 2.89 1.62
N ARG A 2 -12.43 1.57 1.71
CA ARG A 2 -11.41 0.77 2.41
C ARG A 2 -10.27 0.43 1.46
N ILE A 3 -9.04 0.59 1.94
CA ILE A 3 -7.83 0.30 1.16
C ILE A 3 -6.86 -0.58 1.96
N ALA A 4 -6.07 -1.36 1.24
CA ALA A 4 -4.91 -2.04 1.76
C ALA A 4 -3.62 -1.37 1.28
N ILE A 5 -2.59 -1.36 2.12
CA ILE A 5 -1.26 -0.84 1.78
C ILE A 5 -0.24 -1.97 1.84
N LEU A 6 0.40 -2.26 0.71
CA LEU A 6 1.51 -3.21 0.63
C LEU A 6 2.83 -2.47 0.83
N GLY A 7 3.73 -3.04 1.61
CA GLY A 7 4.99 -2.40 1.97
C GLY A 7 4.83 -1.32 3.04
N ALA A 8 3.82 -1.47 3.90
CA ALA A 8 3.43 -0.47 4.90
C ALA A 8 4.53 -0.07 5.90
N THR A 9 5.50 -0.93 6.15
CA THR A 9 6.61 -0.65 7.08
C THR A 9 7.80 0.08 6.44
N GLY A 10 7.79 0.23 5.12
CA GLY A 10 8.82 0.99 4.39
C GLY A 10 8.56 2.50 4.43
N LEU A 11 9.56 3.31 4.06
CA LEU A 11 9.45 4.77 4.11
C LEU A 11 8.30 5.32 3.26
N VAL A 12 8.11 4.77 2.06
CA VAL A 12 7.01 5.20 1.16
C VAL A 12 5.65 4.82 1.73
N GLY A 13 5.51 3.62 2.28
CA GLY A 13 4.28 3.18 2.96
C GLY A 13 3.93 4.05 4.15
N GLN A 14 4.90 4.37 5.00
CA GLN A 14 4.71 5.28 6.14
C GLN A 14 4.29 6.69 5.70
N LYS A 15 4.90 7.21 4.64
CA LYS A 15 4.53 8.49 4.05
C LYS A 15 3.09 8.49 3.54
N LEU A 16 2.71 7.43 2.83
CA LEU A 16 1.34 7.28 2.34
C LEU A 16 0.33 7.22 3.51
N ILE A 17 0.63 6.44 4.56
CA ILE A 17 -0.21 6.36 5.76
C ILE A 17 -0.41 7.75 6.36
N ALA A 18 0.66 8.53 6.52
CA ALA A 18 0.58 9.89 7.06
C ALA A 18 -0.25 10.83 6.19
N LEU A 19 -0.12 10.77 4.87
CA LEU A 19 -0.87 11.59 3.94
C LEU A 19 -2.37 11.25 3.95
N LEU A 20 -2.69 9.97 4.01
CA LEU A 20 -4.08 9.49 4.01
C LEU A 20 -4.87 9.89 5.27
N GLN A 21 -4.21 10.19 6.38
CA GLN A 21 -4.89 10.70 7.59
C GLN A 21 -5.65 12.02 7.32
N ARG A 22 -5.29 12.76 6.29
CA ARG A 22 -5.94 14.01 5.89
C ARG A 22 -7.18 13.79 5.02
N HIS A 23 -7.41 12.56 4.54
CA HIS A 23 -8.48 12.22 3.60
C HIS A 23 -9.54 11.35 4.27
N LYS A 24 -10.59 11.98 4.77
CA LYS A 24 -11.69 11.30 5.50
C LYS A 24 -12.46 10.25 4.68
N GLN A 25 -12.33 10.27 3.37
CA GLN A 25 -13.01 9.33 2.47
C GLN A 25 -12.31 7.97 2.38
N TRP A 26 -11.05 7.88 2.83
CA TRP A 26 -10.22 6.69 2.75
C TRP A 26 -9.96 6.13 4.14
N GLU A 27 -10.23 4.86 4.30
CA GLU A 27 -9.93 4.09 5.51
C GLU A 27 -8.82 3.11 5.21
N ILE A 28 -7.72 3.20 5.91
CA ILE A 28 -6.66 2.19 5.85
C ILE A 28 -7.15 0.99 6.67
N ALA A 29 -7.66 -0.02 5.98
CA ALA A 29 -8.26 -1.19 6.60
C ALA A 29 -7.25 -2.31 6.82
N GLU A 30 -6.22 -2.41 5.97
CA GLU A 30 -5.29 -3.53 5.98
C GLU A 30 -3.88 -3.08 5.61
N LEU A 31 -2.91 -3.70 6.25
CA LEU A 31 -1.49 -3.45 6.04
C LEU A 31 -0.76 -4.77 5.76
N SER A 32 0.10 -4.76 4.74
CA SER A 32 0.98 -5.87 4.43
C SER A 32 2.45 -5.41 4.41
N ALA A 33 3.33 -6.31 4.82
CA ALA A 33 4.77 -6.11 4.84
C ALA A 33 5.48 -7.45 4.58
N SER A 34 6.80 -7.50 4.80
CA SER A 34 7.59 -8.73 4.60
C SER A 34 7.06 -9.90 5.44
N PRO A 35 7.21 -11.15 4.97
CA PRO A 35 6.70 -12.34 5.66
C PRO A 35 7.11 -12.46 7.13
N LYS A 36 8.30 -11.99 7.48
CA LYS A 36 8.80 -11.99 8.86
C LYS A 36 7.96 -11.16 9.84
N LYS A 37 7.12 -10.27 9.32
CA LYS A 37 6.28 -9.35 10.09
C LYS A 37 4.82 -9.77 10.12
N HIS A 38 4.44 -10.83 9.41
CA HIS A 38 3.06 -11.31 9.40
C HIS A 38 2.58 -11.66 10.82
N SER A 39 1.31 -11.38 11.08
CA SER A 39 0.65 -11.56 12.38
C SER A 39 1.13 -10.64 13.51
N LEU A 40 2.10 -9.77 13.26
CA LEU A 40 2.50 -8.74 14.23
C LEU A 40 1.57 -7.52 14.13
N ARG A 41 1.36 -6.83 15.25
CA ARG A 41 0.72 -5.51 15.24
C ARG A 41 1.65 -4.50 14.55
N TYR A 42 1.06 -3.58 13.80
CA TYR A 42 1.83 -2.60 13.03
C TYR A 42 2.81 -1.80 13.90
N GLU A 43 2.38 -1.35 15.08
CA GLU A 43 3.26 -0.60 16.00
C GLU A 43 4.50 -1.39 16.44
N SER A 44 4.38 -2.72 16.54
CA SER A 44 5.51 -3.60 16.91
C SER A 44 6.39 -3.97 15.70
N ALA A 45 5.81 -3.98 14.51
CA ALA A 45 6.49 -4.38 13.27
C ALA A 45 7.19 -3.23 12.55
N CYS A 46 6.78 -1.98 12.81
CA CYS A 46 7.22 -0.80 12.11
C CYS A 46 8.06 0.10 13.00
N PHE A 47 9.30 0.35 12.58
CA PHE A 47 10.06 1.49 13.11
C PHE A 47 9.60 2.75 12.38
N TRP A 48 8.73 3.53 13.05
CA TRP A 48 8.14 4.72 12.46
C TRP A 48 9.17 5.84 12.30
N GLN A 49 9.36 6.30 11.07
CA GLN A 49 10.36 7.31 10.69
C GLN A 49 9.75 8.53 9.97
N GLU A 50 8.42 8.55 9.79
CA GLU A 50 7.76 9.66 9.12
C GLU A 50 7.83 10.94 9.99
N PRO A 51 8.47 12.03 9.50
CA PRO A 51 8.70 13.21 10.32
C PRO A 51 7.48 14.11 10.47
N LEU A 52 6.46 13.97 9.60
CA LEU A 52 5.31 14.88 9.60
C LEU A 52 4.36 14.68 10.78
N MET A 53 4.32 13.47 11.32
CA MET A 53 3.44 13.13 12.44
C MET A 53 3.89 11.84 13.13
N ALA A 54 3.44 11.65 14.37
CA ALA A 54 3.56 10.36 15.04
C ALA A 54 2.76 9.27 14.31
N MET A 55 3.06 8.00 14.59
CA MET A 55 2.29 6.88 14.04
C MET A 55 0.80 7.06 14.40
N PRO A 56 -0.09 7.10 13.39
CA PRO A 56 -1.52 7.30 13.64
C PRO A 56 -2.13 6.16 14.46
N GLU A 57 -2.96 6.49 15.45
CA GLU A 57 -3.66 5.49 16.28
C GLU A 57 -4.49 4.52 15.43
N SER A 58 -5.06 5.00 14.32
CA SER A 58 -5.90 4.22 13.42
C SER A 58 -5.19 3.00 12.80
N VAL A 59 -3.86 2.97 12.79
CA VAL A 59 -3.08 1.87 12.19
C VAL A 59 -2.28 1.07 13.21
N GLN A 60 -2.07 1.58 14.43
CA GLN A 60 -1.19 0.97 15.43
C GLN A 60 -1.56 -0.49 15.72
N ASP A 61 -2.86 -0.75 15.86
CA ASP A 61 -3.40 -2.06 16.24
C ASP A 61 -3.67 -2.99 15.05
N LEU A 62 -3.52 -2.50 13.81
CA LEU A 62 -3.72 -3.34 12.64
C LEU A 62 -2.66 -4.44 12.59
N THR A 63 -3.12 -5.66 12.38
CA THR A 63 -2.23 -6.81 12.20
C THR A 63 -1.68 -6.83 10.77
N ILE A 64 -0.38 -7.02 10.64
CA ILE A 64 0.27 -7.20 9.33
C ILE A 64 -0.22 -8.51 8.71
N ARG A 65 -0.76 -8.43 7.50
CA ARG A 65 -1.32 -9.56 6.75
C ARG A 65 -0.41 -9.99 5.61
N SER A 66 -0.54 -11.24 5.21
CA SER A 66 -0.02 -11.71 3.93
C SER A 66 -0.86 -11.14 2.77
N ILE A 67 -0.35 -11.22 1.55
CA ILE A 67 -1.06 -10.71 0.36
C ILE A 67 -2.36 -11.46 0.12
N GLU A 68 -2.35 -12.74 0.37
CA GLU A 68 -3.49 -13.66 0.20
C GLU A 68 -4.64 -13.37 1.16
N GLU A 69 -4.33 -12.77 2.32
CA GLU A 69 -5.30 -12.39 3.35
C GLU A 69 -5.93 -11.01 3.14
N ILE A 70 -5.48 -10.25 2.14
CA ILE A 70 -6.03 -8.92 1.84
C ILE A 70 -7.43 -9.06 1.25
N GLU A 71 -8.41 -8.44 1.89
CA GLU A 71 -9.82 -8.45 1.48
C GLU A 71 -10.23 -7.19 0.72
N SER A 72 -9.57 -6.05 0.98
CA SER A 72 -9.87 -4.77 0.32
C SER A 72 -9.77 -4.87 -1.19
N ASP A 73 -10.73 -4.30 -1.91
CA ASP A 73 -10.75 -4.27 -3.37
C ASP A 73 -9.70 -3.31 -3.96
N ILE A 74 -9.32 -2.30 -3.19
CA ILE A 74 -8.33 -1.29 -3.59
C ILE A 74 -7.04 -1.49 -2.80
N VAL A 75 -5.97 -1.63 -3.53
CA VAL A 75 -4.63 -1.88 -2.99
C VAL A 75 -3.67 -0.80 -3.47
N VAL A 76 -2.90 -0.22 -2.55
CA VAL A 76 -1.81 0.69 -2.89
C VAL A 76 -0.48 0.02 -2.58
N SER A 77 0.31 -0.19 -3.62
CA SER A 77 1.61 -0.86 -3.52
C SER A 77 2.75 0.14 -3.35
N CYS A 78 3.43 0.01 -2.21
CA CYS A 78 4.66 0.73 -1.87
C CYS A 78 5.84 -0.25 -1.75
N LEU A 79 5.77 -1.37 -2.47
CA LEU A 79 6.78 -2.43 -2.43
C LEU A 79 8.03 -2.06 -3.25
N PRO A 80 9.21 -2.57 -2.85
CA PRO A 80 10.39 -2.53 -3.72
C PRO A 80 10.12 -3.31 -5.02
N THR A 81 10.67 -2.84 -6.14
CA THR A 81 10.46 -3.44 -7.46
C THR A 81 10.76 -4.95 -7.50
N SER A 82 11.76 -5.39 -6.72
CA SER A 82 12.17 -6.81 -6.65
C SER A 82 11.07 -7.78 -6.19
N VAL A 83 10.12 -7.32 -5.40
CA VAL A 83 9.01 -8.15 -4.88
C VAL A 83 7.64 -7.68 -5.38
N ALA A 84 7.57 -6.48 -5.95
CA ALA A 84 6.31 -5.87 -6.37
C ALA A 84 5.62 -6.68 -7.47
N PHE A 85 6.36 -7.17 -8.46
CA PHE A 85 5.78 -7.87 -9.60
C PHE A 85 4.90 -9.05 -9.18
N SER A 86 5.43 -9.95 -8.35
CA SER A 86 4.67 -11.14 -7.89
C SER A 86 3.49 -10.75 -7.00
N ALA A 87 3.68 -9.81 -6.09
CA ALA A 87 2.66 -9.36 -5.16
C ALA A 87 1.50 -8.63 -5.88
N GLU A 88 1.82 -7.72 -6.78
CA GLU A 88 0.85 -6.97 -7.57
C GLU A 88 0.10 -7.88 -8.54
N THR A 89 0.80 -8.87 -9.18
CA THR A 89 0.16 -9.88 -10.02
C THR A 89 -0.86 -10.70 -9.23
N ALA A 90 -0.54 -11.11 -7.99
CA ALA A 90 -1.47 -11.84 -7.15
C ALA A 90 -2.73 -11.03 -6.83
N CYS A 91 -2.56 -9.74 -6.50
CA CYS A 91 -3.69 -8.82 -6.27
C CYS A 91 -4.55 -8.66 -7.53
N LEU A 92 -3.95 -8.41 -8.69
CA LEU A 92 -4.66 -8.26 -9.96
C LEU A 92 -5.42 -9.53 -10.34
N SER A 93 -4.81 -10.71 -10.16
CA SER A 93 -5.43 -12.00 -10.43
C SER A 93 -6.64 -12.29 -9.54
N SER A 94 -6.68 -11.67 -8.36
CA SER A 94 -7.81 -11.73 -7.43
C SER A 94 -8.88 -10.65 -7.71
N GLY A 95 -8.77 -9.92 -8.84
CA GLY A 95 -9.72 -8.89 -9.25
C GLY A 95 -9.59 -7.56 -8.52
N LYS A 96 -8.50 -7.32 -7.81
CA LYS A 96 -8.28 -6.07 -7.09
C LYS A 96 -7.78 -4.96 -8.00
N ILE A 97 -8.11 -3.72 -7.64
CA ILE A 97 -7.56 -2.52 -8.26
C ILE A 97 -6.25 -2.16 -7.57
N VAL A 98 -5.17 -2.09 -8.32
CA VAL A 98 -3.83 -1.83 -7.77
C VAL A 98 -3.31 -0.48 -8.25
N PHE A 99 -3.03 0.43 -7.31
CA PHE A 99 -2.25 1.64 -7.54
C PHE A 99 -0.83 1.37 -7.08
N SER A 100 0.12 1.42 -8.02
CA SER A 100 1.51 1.06 -7.72
C SER A 100 2.45 2.26 -7.77
N ASN A 101 3.27 2.41 -6.74
CA ASN A 101 4.41 3.32 -6.73
C ASN A 101 5.72 2.61 -7.14
N SER A 102 5.65 1.31 -7.44
CA SER A 102 6.82 0.53 -7.88
C SER A 102 7.10 0.70 -9.37
N GLY A 103 8.27 0.21 -9.79
CA GLY A 103 8.61 0.14 -11.22
C GLY A 103 8.14 -1.13 -11.94
N ALA A 104 7.50 -2.07 -11.24
CA ALA A 104 7.24 -3.41 -11.76
C ALA A 104 6.43 -3.45 -13.07
N TYR A 105 5.38 -2.64 -13.15
CA TYR A 105 4.50 -2.55 -14.32
C TYR A 105 4.64 -1.23 -15.10
N ARG A 106 5.58 -0.38 -14.76
CA ARG A 106 5.71 0.98 -15.32
C ARG A 106 5.84 1.01 -16.83
N MET A 107 6.47 0.01 -17.42
CA MET A 107 6.70 -0.07 -18.87
C MET A 107 5.74 -1.06 -19.55
N HIS A 108 4.72 -1.54 -18.85
CA HIS A 108 3.75 -2.46 -19.43
C HIS A 108 2.73 -1.66 -20.27
N GLU A 109 2.52 -2.07 -21.52
CA GLU A 109 1.69 -1.34 -22.49
C GLU A 109 0.22 -1.14 -22.07
N SER A 110 -0.31 -2.04 -21.24
CA SER A 110 -1.69 -1.99 -20.75
C SER A 110 -1.85 -1.29 -19.39
N VAL A 111 -0.79 -0.71 -18.85
CA VAL A 111 -0.82 -0.05 -17.54
C VAL A 111 -0.47 1.44 -17.71
N PRO A 112 -1.41 2.36 -17.44
CA PRO A 112 -1.12 3.77 -17.57
C PRO A 112 -0.16 4.25 -16.47
N ILE A 113 0.79 5.10 -16.86
CA ILE A 113 1.52 5.92 -15.90
C ILE A 113 0.66 7.15 -15.64
N LEU A 114 0.23 7.32 -14.38
CA LEU A 114 -0.70 8.37 -14.02
C LEU A 114 -0.05 9.41 -13.13
N ILE A 115 -0.09 10.66 -13.58
CA ILE A 115 0.20 11.85 -12.78
C ILE A 115 -1.03 12.74 -12.92
N PRO A 116 -1.95 12.76 -11.92
CA PRO A 116 -3.27 13.39 -12.07
C PRO A 116 -3.24 14.85 -12.53
N GLU A 117 -2.22 15.61 -12.15
CA GLU A 117 -2.03 17.01 -12.56
C GLU A 117 -1.62 17.17 -14.02
N VAL A 118 -1.19 16.09 -14.68
CA VAL A 118 -0.63 16.11 -16.04
C VAL A 118 -1.50 15.35 -17.02
N ASN A 119 -2.00 14.18 -16.64
CA ASN A 119 -2.65 13.24 -17.55
C ASN A 119 -3.84 12.49 -16.90
N SER A 120 -4.68 13.20 -16.17
CA SER A 120 -5.89 12.62 -15.53
C SER A 120 -6.87 11.97 -16.50
N ASP A 121 -6.79 12.28 -17.78
CA ASP A 121 -7.60 11.71 -18.86
C ASP A 121 -7.13 10.33 -19.34
N HIS A 122 -6.04 9.81 -18.78
CA HIS A 122 -5.54 8.46 -19.10
C HIS A 122 -6.19 7.34 -18.26
N ILE A 123 -7.16 7.67 -17.40
CA ILE A 123 -7.90 6.70 -16.59
C ILE A 123 -9.17 6.26 -17.31
#